data_dfac64c196a73cc72fdd5008ef338b05
#
_entry.id   dfac64c196a73cc72fdd5008ef338b05
#
_cell.length_a   1.000
_cell.length_b   1.000
_cell.length_c   1.000
_cell.angle_alpha   90.00
_cell.angle_beta   90.00
_cell.angle_gamma   90.00
#
_symmetry.space_group_name_H-M   'P 1'
#
loop_
_entity.id
_entity.type
_entity.pdbx_description
1 polymer ?
#
loop_
_entity_poly.entity_id
_entity_poly.type
_entity_poly.pdbx_seq_one_letter_code
_entity_poly.pdbx_strand_id
1 'polypeptide(L)'
;MTRSEEARSDAAGSDVNRDGEARAAELASLVKDTRAYLCIDCSKCTGSCPIGKAGSVYSPRMLVQHLMLDGCDPSETELWRCLTCSLCRERCPSDVDFPRFISRLRATAFSGGTLPQTTHGGTIQELMRIQASEHLRQNKMDWLPEWVKARRMEDLDGTAEDVYFVGCAPYFDVVFADFDLDLKGTHQAALELLKAAGIDPVVITDERCCGHDALWSGDMELFGKLAERNLELFKAAGVKRLFVSCPEGYHTFAHEYPAHLGGMGFEVINTVQYLAENPPPGFTLEGTAKAGTLSRAERETLKKEDHCPEPCEVTYHDSCRMGRFSNIYDEPRKLLAITRGVTLKEMEFNRGQASCCGSNLWINCDSLSKKMQMELIGDAHKTGAGVMLTACDKCRIHLACALLQNGHVSNGLKTDNILRFLYRKGVRKP
;
A
#
# COMPACT_ATOMS: atom_id res chain seq x y z
N MET A 1 -0.59 51.27 -34.33
CA MET A 1 -0.98 49.90 -33.94
C MET A 1 -1.26 49.12 -35.22
N THR A 2 -0.50 48.11 -35.48
CA THR A 2 -0.53 47.37 -36.76
C THR A 2 -1.49 46.14 -36.58
N ARG A 3 -2.16 45.72 -37.67
CA ARG A 3 -3.05 44.54 -37.73
C ARG A 3 -2.44 43.28 -37.13
N SER A 4 -1.12 43.23 -36.95
CA SER A 4 -0.40 42.12 -36.31
C SER A 4 -0.45 42.12 -34.78
N GLU A 5 -0.74 43.24 -34.13
CA GLU A 5 -0.88 43.34 -32.66
C GLU A 5 -2.29 42.98 -32.21
N GLU A 6 -3.32 43.32 -32.99
CA GLU A 6 -4.72 42.89 -32.71
C GLU A 6 -4.89 41.37 -32.88
N ALA A 7 -4.30 40.77 -33.94
CA ALA A 7 -4.37 39.33 -34.12
C ALA A 7 -3.63 38.51 -33.04
N ARG A 8 -2.59 39.08 -32.40
CA ARG A 8 -1.91 38.45 -31.25
C ARG A 8 -2.70 38.57 -29.95
N SER A 9 -3.45 39.67 -29.73
CA SER A 9 -4.31 39.85 -28.57
C SER A 9 -5.53 38.92 -28.60
N ASP A 10 -6.13 38.71 -29.77
CA ASP A 10 -7.28 37.82 -29.96
C ASP A 10 -6.90 36.33 -29.84
N ALA A 11 -5.73 35.92 -30.27
CA ALA A 11 -5.21 34.56 -30.12
C ALA A 11 -4.89 34.25 -28.66
N ALA A 12 -4.28 35.19 -27.93
CA ALA A 12 -4.00 35.01 -26.50
C ALA A 12 -5.30 34.98 -25.65
N GLY A 13 -6.30 35.75 -25.99
CA GLY A 13 -7.61 35.77 -25.35
C GLY A 13 -8.42 34.46 -25.57
N SER A 14 -8.29 33.86 -26.78
CA SER A 14 -8.97 32.60 -27.12
C SER A 14 -8.36 31.38 -26.41
N ASP A 15 -7.06 31.38 -26.15
CA ASP A 15 -6.39 30.28 -25.45
C ASP A 15 -6.68 30.32 -23.95
N VAL A 16 -6.68 31.50 -23.31
CA VAL A 16 -7.04 31.66 -21.90
C VAL A 16 -8.52 31.23 -21.62
N ASN A 17 -9.41 31.50 -22.56
CA ASN A 17 -10.82 31.11 -22.41
C ASN A 17 -11.02 29.60 -22.58
N ARG A 18 -10.32 28.95 -23.51
CA ARG A 18 -10.32 27.48 -23.70
C ARG A 18 -9.76 26.74 -22.49
N ASP A 19 -8.67 27.23 -21.90
CA ASP A 19 -8.07 26.63 -20.70
C ASP A 19 -9.03 26.72 -19.49
N GLY A 20 -9.75 27.85 -19.35
CA GLY A 20 -10.77 28.03 -18.32
C GLY A 20 -11.97 27.09 -18.48
N GLU A 21 -12.46 26.92 -19.71
CA GLU A 21 -13.57 26.00 -20.00
C GLU A 21 -13.18 24.52 -19.79
N ALA A 22 -11.98 24.13 -20.20
CA ALA A 22 -11.45 22.78 -20.00
C ALA A 22 -11.33 22.45 -18.52
N ARG A 23 -10.79 23.39 -17.72
CA ARG A 23 -10.68 23.27 -16.27
C ARG A 23 -12.04 23.16 -15.58
N ALA A 24 -13.01 23.98 -15.98
CA ALA A 24 -14.38 23.90 -15.45
C ALA A 24 -15.03 22.56 -15.72
N ALA A 25 -14.84 22.00 -16.93
CA ALA A 25 -15.35 20.69 -17.30
C ALA A 25 -14.65 19.57 -16.47
N GLU A 26 -13.36 19.65 -16.26
CA GLU A 26 -12.61 18.71 -15.41
C GLU A 26 -13.11 18.73 -13.97
N LEU A 27 -13.30 19.92 -13.37
CA LEU A 27 -13.83 20.07 -12.02
C LEU A 27 -15.26 19.55 -11.90
N ALA A 28 -16.11 19.80 -12.89
CA ALA A 28 -17.48 19.26 -12.93
C ALA A 28 -17.49 17.73 -12.98
N SER A 29 -16.61 17.12 -13.79
CA SER A 29 -16.41 15.67 -13.83
C SER A 29 -15.90 15.15 -12.48
N LEU A 30 -14.89 15.79 -11.89
CA LEU A 30 -14.36 15.44 -10.57
C LEU A 30 -15.46 15.41 -9.50
N VAL A 31 -16.25 16.48 -9.40
CA VAL A 31 -17.34 16.62 -8.43
C VAL A 31 -18.39 15.53 -8.61
N LYS A 32 -18.75 15.23 -9.87
CA LYS A 32 -19.73 14.19 -10.22
C LYS A 32 -19.21 12.78 -9.89
N ASP A 33 -18.04 12.44 -10.37
CA ASP A 33 -17.49 11.08 -10.28
C ASP A 33 -17.17 10.67 -8.84
N THR A 34 -16.78 11.64 -8.01
CA THR A 34 -16.50 11.43 -6.58
C THR A 34 -17.72 11.62 -5.68
N ARG A 35 -18.87 11.96 -6.26
CA ARG A 35 -20.10 12.29 -5.53
C ARG A 35 -19.93 13.44 -4.54
N ALA A 36 -18.98 14.34 -4.78
CA ALA A 36 -18.71 15.47 -3.91
C ALA A 36 -19.94 16.40 -3.77
N TYR A 37 -20.76 16.52 -4.82
CA TYR A 37 -22.02 17.28 -4.81
C TYR A 37 -23.07 16.77 -3.82
N LEU A 38 -22.94 15.53 -3.31
CA LEU A 38 -23.83 14.97 -2.29
C LEU A 38 -23.39 15.32 -0.85
N CYS A 39 -22.36 16.13 -0.69
CA CYS A 39 -21.88 16.53 0.64
C CYS A 39 -22.94 17.33 1.39
N ILE A 40 -23.44 16.79 2.51
CA ILE A 40 -24.45 17.42 3.38
C ILE A 40 -23.83 18.18 4.57
N ASP A 41 -22.56 18.48 4.53
CA ASP A 41 -21.80 19.24 5.54
C ASP A 41 -21.90 18.72 6.99
N CYS A 42 -22.06 17.40 7.18
CA CYS A 42 -22.29 16.78 8.49
C CYS A 42 -21.04 16.67 9.39
N SER A 43 -19.87 17.06 8.93
CA SER A 43 -18.58 17.07 9.65
C SER A 43 -18.04 15.70 10.10
N LYS A 44 -18.68 14.57 9.81
CA LYS A 44 -18.19 13.23 10.22
C LYS A 44 -16.79 12.92 9.67
N CYS A 45 -16.51 13.33 8.43
CA CYS A 45 -15.19 13.16 7.82
C CYS A 45 -14.10 13.99 8.51
N THR A 46 -14.42 15.22 8.95
CA THR A 46 -13.51 16.08 9.75
C THR A 46 -13.20 15.45 11.09
N GLY A 47 -14.24 15.03 11.84
CA GLY A 47 -14.06 14.41 13.16
C GLY A 47 -13.38 13.04 13.14
N SER A 48 -13.40 12.33 12.02
CA SER A 48 -12.71 11.04 11.86
C SER A 48 -11.30 11.16 11.29
N CYS A 49 -10.94 12.29 10.66
CA CYS A 49 -9.66 12.44 9.98
C CYS A 49 -8.48 12.31 10.94
N PRO A 50 -7.51 11.38 10.71
CA PRO A 50 -6.36 11.23 11.59
C PRO A 50 -5.51 12.50 11.66
N ILE A 51 -5.42 13.26 10.58
CA ILE A 51 -4.67 14.52 10.51
C ILE A 51 -5.31 15.57 11.42
N GLY A 52 -6.64 15.70 11.36
CA GLY A 52 -7.37 16.63 12.24
C GLY A 52 -7.26 16.22 13.71
N LYS A 53 -7.38 14.92 14.02
CA LYS A 53 -7.19 14.39 15.39
C LYS A 53 -5.80 14.65 15.93
N ALA A 54 -4.77 14.56 15.09
CA ALA A 54 -3.40 14.85 15.50
C ALA A 54 -3.12 16.36 15.73
N GLY A 55 -4.09 17.24 15.48
CA GLY A 55 -4.03 18.66 15.84
C GLY A 55 -3.76 19.61 14.67
N SER A 56 -3.87 19.15 13.42
CA SER A 56 -3.82 20.02 12.24
C SER A 56 -5.22 20.56 11.91
N VAL A 57 -5.29 21.79 11.42
CA VAL A 57 -6.51 22.34 10.82
C VAL A 57 -6.69 21.74 9.43
N TYR A 58 -7.24 20.52 9.38
CA TYR A 58 -7.48 19.80 8.12
C TYR A 58 -8.90 19.23 8.10
N SER A 59 -9.66 19.53 7.05
CA SER A 59 -11.03 19.09 6.93
C SER A 59 -11.37 18.66 5.51
N PRO A 60 -11.63 17.36 5.27
CA PRO A 60 -12.05 16.90 3.95
C PRO A 60 -13.28 17.62 3.40
N ARG A 61 -14.28 17.89 4.24
CA ARG A 61 -15.49 18.58 3.79
C ARG A 61 -15.24 20.04 3.38
N MET A 62 -14.37 20.76 4.10
CA MET A 62 -14.07 22.15 3.76
C MET A 62 -13.35 22.24 2.42
N LEU A 63 -12.45 21.31 2.12
CA LEU A 63 -11.82 21.24 0.80
C LEU A 63 -12.83 21.04 -0.32
N VAL A 64 -13.81 20.14 -0.12
CA VAL A 64 -14.91 19.95 -1.08
C VAL A 64 -15.72 21.23 -1.25
N GLN A 65 -16.07 21.89 -0.14
CA GLN A 65 -16.90 23.10 -0.18
C GLN A 65 -16.15 24.28 -0.81
N HIS A 66 -14.90 24.55 -0.43
CA HIS A 66 -14.11 25.63 -1.02
C HIS A 66 -13.97 25.47 -2.53
N LEU A 67 -13.73 24.25 -3.02
CA LEU A 67 -13.68 24.02 -4.44
C LEU A 67 -15.02 24.23 -5.13
N MET A 68 -16.13 23.76 -4.52
CA MET A 68 -17.46 23.80 -5.14
C MET A 68 -18.13 25.18 -5.07
N LEU A 69 -17.93 25.91 -3.97
CA LEU A 69 -18.62 27.17 -3.72
C LEU A 69 -17.80 28.39 -4.10
N ASP A 70 -16.51 28.35 -3.78
CA ASP A 70 -15.61 29.49 -3.93
C ASP A 70 -14.75 29.39 -5.20
N GLY A 71 -14.73 28.21 -5.86
CA GLY A 71 -13.86 27.93 -6.99
C GLY A 71 -12.37 28.01 -6.63
N CYS A 72 -12.05 28.04 -5.33
CA CYS A 72 -10.69 28.15 -4.83
C CYS A 72 -9.97 26.79 -4.87
N ASP A 73 -8.80 26.77 -5.46
CA ASP A 73 -7.92 25.61 -5.37
C ASP A 73 -7.43 25.42 -3.93
N PRO A 74 -7.31 24.14 -3.49
CA PRO A 74 -6.69 23.85 -2.21
C PRO A 74 -5.26 24.39 -2.17
N SER A 75 -4.83 24.90 -1.03
CA SER A 75 -3.42 25.22 -0.81
C SER A 75 -2.55 23.99 -0.97
N GLU A 76 -1.27 24.17 -1.31
CA GLU A 76 -0.32 23.07 -1.41
C GLU A 76 -0.31 22.20 -0.15
N THR A 77 -0.35 22.83 1.03
CA THR A 77 -0.41 22.11 2.30
C THR A 77 -1.65 21.24 2.40
N GLU A 78 -2.83 21.75 2.05
CA GLU A 78 -4.08 20.99 2.09
C GLU A 78 -4.07 19.84 1.09
N LEU A 79 -3.58 20.09 -0.12
CA LEU A 79 -3.50 19.11 -1.19
C LEU A 79 -2.65 17.89 -0.81
N TRP A 80 -1.45 18.13 -0.23
CA TRP A 80 -0.48 17.08 0.05
C TRP A 80 -0.57 16.47 1.46
N ARG A 81 -1.37 17.04 2.35
CA ARG A 81 -1.57 16.49 3.71
C ARG A 81 -2.41 15.22 3.74
N CYS A 82 -3.35 15.05 2.84
CA CYS A 82 -4.24 13.89 2.85
C CYS A 82 -3.47 12.56 2.78
N LEU A 83 -3.74 11.67 3.72
CA LEU A 83 -3.17 10.32 3.76
C LEU A 83 -3.80 9.37 2.73
N THR A 84 -4.84 9.79 2.03
CA THR A 84 -5.66 8.94 1.15
C THR A 84 -6.10 7.62 1.81
N CYS A 85 -6.30 7.63 3.13
CA CYS A 85 -6.59 6.42 3.92
C CYS A 85 -8.05 5.96 3.90
N SER A 86 -8.94 6.71 3.28
CA SER A 86 -10.39 6.41 3.12
C SER A 86 -11.24 6.39 4.41
N LEU A 87 -10.71 6.75 5.59
CA LEU A 87 -11.50 6.76 6.82
C LEU A 87 -12.66 7.78 6.78
N CYS A 88 -12.47 8.88 6.06
CA CYS A 88 -13.52 9.89 5.84
C CYS A 88 -14.67 9.33 4.98
N ARG A 89 -14.40 8.53 3.96
CA ARG A 89 -15.41 7.85 3.13
C ARG A 89 -16.18 6.81 3.93
N GLU A 90 -15.49 6.00 4.73
CA GLU A 90 -16.09 4.99 5.61
C GLU A 90 -17.15 5.59 6.56
N ARG A 91 -16.99 6.85 6.94
CA ARG A 91 -17.90 7.57 7.83
C ARG A 91 -18.92 8.46 7.11
N CYS A 92 -18.82 8.57 5.79
CA CYS A 92 -19.63 9.49 5.01
C CYS A 92 -21.03 8.90 4.73
N PRO A 93 -22.12 9.51 5.20
CA PRO A 93 -23.47 9.01 4.93
C PRO A 93 -23.87 9.14 3.45
N SER A 94 -23.20 10.04 2.70
CA SER A 94 -23.41 10.27 1.28
C SER A 94 -22.38 9.54 0.41
N ASP A 95 -21.51 8.73 1.00
CA ASP A 95 -20.43 7.98 0.33
C ASP A 95 -19.61 8.85 -0.65
N VAL A 96 -19.26 10.07 -0.23
CA VAL A 96 -18.35 10.93 -0.99
C VAL A 96 -16.97 10.30 -1.05
N ASP A 97 -16.45 10.03 -2.24
CA ASP A 97 -15.12 9.46 -2.44
C ASP A 97 -14.04 10.53 -2.37
N PHE A 98 -13.81 11.03 -1.15
CA PHE A 98 -12.80 12.05 -0.91
C PHE A 98 -11.37 11.60 -1.26
N PRO A 99 -10.93 10.37 -1.03
CA PRO A 99 -9.62 9.91 -1.49
C PRO A 99 -9.43 10.07 -3.00
N ARG A 100 -10.42 9.70 -3.80
CA ARG A 100 -10.38 9.88 -5.26
C ARG A 100 -10.43 11.35 -5.64
N PHE A 101 -11.25 12.14 -4.95
CA PHE A 101 -11.34 13.58 -5.13
C PHE A 101 -9.97 14.25 -4.99
N ILE A 102 -9.26 14.02 -3.87
CA ILE A 102 -7.95 14.62 -3.63
C ILE A 102 -6.86 14.07 -4.58
N SER A 103 -6.92 12.80 -4.96
CA SER A 103 -5.97 12.19 -5.90
C SER A 103 -6.06 12.84 -7.30
N ARG A 104 -7.27 13.13 -7.79
CA ARG A 104 -7.45 13.82 -9.07
C ARG A 104 -7.00 15.28 -9.01
N LEU A 105 -7.27 15.99 -7.91
CA LEU A 105 -6.73 17.34 -7.72
C LEU A 105 -5.20 17.34 -7.69
N ARG A 106 -4.59 16.33 -7.08
CA ARG A 106 -3.12 16.16 -7.12
C ARG A 106 -2.62 15.94 -8.54
N ALA A 107 -3.32 15.16 -9.35
CA ALA A 107 -2.92 14.94 -10.75
C ALA A 107 -2.95 16.24 -11.57
N THR A 108 -3.99 17.04 -11.40
CA THR A 108 -4.08 18.37 -12.03
C THR A 108 -2.96 19.32 -11.55
N ALA A 109 -2.71 19.36 -10.23
CA ALA A 109 -1.66 20.18 -9.66
C ALA A 109 -0.26 19.73 -10.14
N PHE A 110 -0.03 18.42 -10.16
CA PHE A 110 1.25 17.82 -10.58
C PHE A 110 1.55 18.15 -12.06
N SER A 111 0.56 18.01 -12.94
CA SER A 111 0.68 18.37 -14.36
C SER A 111 0.91 19.89 -14.56
N GLY A 112 0.39 20.71 -13.65
CA GLY A 112 0.62 22.15 -13.59
C GLY A 112 1.97 22.56 -12.97
N GLY A 113 2.83 21.60 -12.59
CA GLY A 113 4.14 21.86 -12.00
C GLY A 113 4.15 22.06 -10.47
N THR A 114 3.01 21.92 -9.78
CA THR A 114 2.95 21.97 -8.33
C THR A 114 3.28 20.59 -7.76
N LEU A 115 4.47 20.42 -7.19
CA LEU A 115 4.99 19.14 -6.71
C LEU A 115 4.88 19.01 -5.20
N PRO A 116 4.68 17.78 -4.67
CA PRO A 116 4.69 17.56 -3.23
C PRO A 116 6.10 17.74 -2.65
N GLN A 117 6.17 18.17 -1.40
CA GLN A 117 7.41 18.02 -0.62
C GLN A 117 7.65 16.53 -0.40
N THR A 118 8.87 16.08 -0.74
CA THR A 118 9.27 14.69 -0.55
C THR A 118 10.07 14.53 0.74
N THR A 119 9.98 13.34 1.34
CA THR A 119 10.78 12.98 2.51
C THR A 119 12.09 12.32 2.10
N HIS A 120 13.05 12.27 3.01
CA HIS A 120 14.32 11.57 2.80
C HIS A 120 15.05 12.03 1.52
N GLY A 121 14.99 13.34 1.21
CA GLY A 121 15.63 13.91 0.03
C GLY A 121 15.07 13.41 -1.31
N GLY A 122 13.84 12.88 -1.33
CA GLY A 122 13.21 12.33 -2.53
C GLY A 122 13.64 10.91 -2.90
N THR A 123 14.45 10.24 -2.08
CA THR A 123 15.01 8.92 -2.40
C THR A 123 13.95 7.90 -2.81
N ILE A 124 12.78 7.90 -2.15
CA ILE A 124 11.72 6.91 -2.46
C ILE A 124 11.07 7.20 -3.80
N GLN A 125 10.84 8.46 -4.12
CA GLN A 125 10.28 8.87 -5.41
C GLN A 125 11.26 8.54 -6.54
N GLU A 126 12.55 8.78 -6.33
CA GLU A 126 13.58 8.44 -7.32
C GLU A 126 13.75 6.92 -7.50
N LEU A 127 13.53 6.10 -6.46
CA LEU A 127 13.48 4.64 -6.62
C LEU A 127 12.36 4.19 -7.58
N MET A 128 11.20 4.85 -7.56
CA MET A 128 10.14 4.56 -8.52
C MET A 128 10.53 4.99 -9.94
N ARG A 129 11.14 6.17 -10.09
CA ARG A 129 11.62 6.68 -11.39
C ARG A 129 12.70 5.80 -12.00
N ILE A 130 13.64 5.33 -11.19
CA ILE A 130 14.65 4.35 -11.62
C ILE A 130 13.99 3.07 -12.11
N GLN A 131 12.98 2.56 -11.39
CA GLN A 131 12.25 1.38 -11.81
C GLN A 131 11.45 1.56 -13.10
N ALA A 132 11.05 2.76 -13.45
CA ALA A 132 10.42 3.08 -14.73
C ALA A 132 11.42 3.15 -15.91
N SER A 133 12.73 3.18 -15.64
CA SER A 133 13.75 3.23 -16.68
C SER A 133 13.78 1.94 -17.51
N GLU A 134 13.79 2.05 -18.82
CA GLU A 134 13.89 0.92 -19.75
C GLU A 134 15.25 0.22 -19.66
N HIS A 135 16.29 0.96 -19.27
CA HIS A 135 17.67 0.46 -19.22
C HIS A 135 18.02 -0.23 -17.90
N LEU A 136 17.18 -0.12 -16.89
CA LEU A 136 17.43 -0.75 -15.60
C LEU A 136 17.08 -2.24 -15.69
N ARG A 137 18.09 -3.09 -15.54
CA ARG A 137 17.89 -4.51 -15.24
C ARG A 137 17.76 -4.68 -13.74
N GLN A 138 16.70 -5.34 -13.32
CA GLN A 138 16.51 -5.69 -11.91
C GLN A 138 17.03 -7.09 -11.66
N ASN A 139 17.69 -7.27 -10.50
CA ASN A 139 18.07 -8.60 -10.03
C ASN A 139 17.34 -8.87 -8.71
N LYS A 140 16.25 -9.63 -8.79
CA LYS A 140 15.46 -10.04 -7.63
C LYS A 140 15.68 -11.50 -7.27
N MET A 141 16.73 -12.15 -7.83
CA MET A 141 16.93 -13.60 -7.72
C MET A 141 17.75 -14.02 -6.51
N ASP A 142 18.72 -13.20 -6.05
CA ASP A 142 19.76 -13.61 -5.12
C ASP A 142 19.26 -14.02 -3.72
N TRP A 143 18.02 -13.69 -3.38
CA TRP A 143 17.42 -13.97 -2.09
C TRP A 143 16.17 -14.85 -2.14
N LEU A 144 15.74 -15.27 -3.34
CA LEU A 144 14.58 -16.14 -3.50
C LEU A 144 14.90 -17.56 -3.02
N PRO A 145 13.90 -18.32 -2.51
CA PRO A 145 14.06 -19.74 -2.24
C PRO A 145 14.53 -20.49 -3.48
N GLU A 146 15.44 -21.46 -3.32
CA GLU A 146 16.05 -22.21 -4.43
C GLU A 146 15.03 -22.92 -5.35
N TRP A 147 13.86 -23.28 -4.82
CA TRP A 147 12.82 -23.94 -5.60
C TRP A 147 12.01 -22.97 -6.48
N VAL A 148 12.10 -21.67 -6.24
CA VAL A 148 11.32 -20.67 -6.99
C VAL A 148 11.88 -20.53 -8.40
N LYS A 149 11.02 -20.69 -9.40
CA LYS A 149 11.35 -20.41 -10.79
C LYS A 149 11.36 -18.90 -11.02
N ALA A 150 12.56 -18.33 -11.05
CA ALA A 150 12.74 -16.94 -11.43
C ALA A 150 12.93 -16.85 -12.94
N ARG A 151 12.16 -15.96 -13.59
CA ARG A 151 12.21 -15.72 -15.03
C ARG A 151 12.57 -14.27 -15.30
N ARG A 152 13.44 -14.07 -16.29
CA ARG A 152 13.70 -12.75 -16.87
C ARG A 152 12.76 -12.50 -18.05
N MET A 153 12.67 -11.27 -18.50
CA MET A 153 11.84 -10.91 -19.65
C MET A 153 12.20 -11.73 -20.90
N GLU A 154 13.48 -11.94 -21.15
CA GLU A 154 13.98 -12.72 -22.29
C GLU A 154 13.64 -14.22 -22.22
N ASP A 155 13.33 -14.75 -21.02
CA ASP A 155 13.01 -16.16 -20.78
C ASP A 155 11.50 -16.42 -20.68
N LEU A 156 10.64 -15.39 -20.91
CA LEU A 156 9.19 -15.54 -20.85
C LEU A 156 8.68 -16.24 -22.11
N ASP A 157 7.99 -17.35 -21.93
CA ASP A 157 7.49 -18.25 -22.98
C ASP A 157 5.96 -18.42 -23.00
N GLY A 158 5.25 -17.57 -22.27
CA GLY A 158 3.78 -17.61 -22.18
C GLY A 158 3.22 -18.72 -21.30
N THR A 159 4.04 -19.41 -20.50
CA THR A 159 3.64 -20.57 -19.67
C THR A 159 3.58 -20.30 -18.17
N ALA A 160 3.91 -19.10 -17.71
CA ALA A 160 3.91 -18.74 -16.29
C ALA A 160 2.48 -18.34 -15.84
N GLU A 161 1.59 -19.32 -15.66
CA GLU A 161 0.19 -19.07 -15.30
C GLU A 161 0.03 -18.44 -13.92
N ASP A 162 0.77 -18.91 -12.91
CA ASP A 162 0.80 -18.39 -11.56
C ASP A 162 2.06 -17.56 -11.35
N VAL A 163 1.90 -16.28 -11.08
CA VAL A 163 3.01 -15.37 -10.85
C VAL A 163 2.87 -14.71 -9.48
N TYR A 164 3.98 -14.66 -8.74
CA TYR A 164 4.06 -13.92 -7.48
C TYR A 164 4.77 -12.59 -7.68
N PHE A 165 4.11 -11.49 -7.35
CA PHE A 165 4.63 -10.14 -7.45
C PHE A 165 5.39 -9.74 -6.19
N VAL A 166 6.67 -9.45 -6.32
CA VAL A 166 7.56 -9.01 -5.22
C VAL A 166 7.51 -7.49 -5.03
N GLY A 167 7.52 -6.74 -6.12
CA GLY A 167 7.44 -5.27 -6.09
C GLY A 167 8.69 -4.59 -5.54
N CYS A 168 8.48 -3.56 -4.69
CA CYS A 168 9.53 -2.66 -4.21
C CYS A 168 10.23 -3.12 -2.92
N ALA A 169 9.80 -4.22 -2.30
CA ALA A 169 10.36 -4.68 -1.01
C ALA A 169 11.89 -4.86 -1.01
N PRO A 170 12.55 -5.41 -2.05
CA PRO A 170 14.01 -5.53 -2.06
C PRO A 170 14.74 -4.19 -1.97
N TYR A 171 14.17 -3.13 -2.54
CA TYR A 171 14.74 -1.79 -2.45
C TYR A 171 14.57 -1.21 -1.06
N PHE A 172 13.39 -1.36 -0.47
CA PHE A 172 13.13 -0.90 0.89
C PHE A 172 13.94 -1.67 1.94
N ASP A 173 14.23 -2.94 1.71
CA ASP A 173 15.11 -3.74 2.55
C ASP A 173 16.52 -3.16 2.63
N VAL A 174 17.01 -2.58 1.53
CA VAL A 174 18.32 -1.88 1.48
C VAL A 174 18.21 -0.48 2.09
N VAL A 175 17.20 0.30 1.70
CA VAL A 175 17.04 1.70 2.14
C VAL A 175 16.81 1.80 3.65
N PHE A 176 16.09 0.83 4.23
CA PHE A 176 15.74 0.78 5.64
C PHE A 176 16.43 -0.38 6.38
N ALA A 177 17.65 -0.74 5.96
CA ALA A 177 18.42 -1.85 6.55
C ALA A 177 18.62 -1.67 8.05
N ASP A 178 18.85 -0.43 8.52
CA ASP A 178 19.04 -0.12 9.94
C ASP A 178 17.79 -0.37 10.82
N PHE A 179 16.62 -0.63 10.19
CA PHE A 179 15.39 -0.92 10.93
C PHE A 179 15.21 -2.41 11.25
N ASP A 180 16.06 -3.26 10.71
CA ASP A 180 16.06 -4.72 10.93
C ASP A 180 14.67 -5.36 10.68
N LEU A 181 14.04 -4.99 9.56
CA LEU A 181 12.67 -5.41 9.23
C LEU A 181 12.61 -6.72 8.46
N ASP A 182 13.68 -7.11 7.78
CA ASP A 182 13.73 -8.28 6.91
C ASP A 182 12.52 -8.34 5.94
N LEU A 183 12.44 -7.33 5.08
CA LEU A 183 11.32 -7.20 4.13
C LEU A 183 11.36 -8.29 3.05
N LYS A 184 12.56 -8.73 2.65
CA LYS A 184 12.74 -9.88 1.75
C LYS A 184 12.20 -11.15 2.39
N GLY A 185 12.44 -11.38 3.68
CA GLY A 185 11.91 -12.51 4.43
C GLY A 185 10.39 -12.57 4.45
N THR A 186 9.70 -11.43 4.36
CA THR A 186 8.23 -11.41 4.17
C THR A 186 7.82 -12.10 2.86
N HIS A 187 8.51 -11.82 1.76
CA HIS A 187 8.21 -12.41 0.44
C HIS A 187 8.65 -13.88 0.36
N GLN A 188 9.78 -14.23 0.98
CA GLN A 188 10.19 -15.64 1.12
C GLN A 188 9.10 -16.42 1.89
N ALA A 189 8.63 -15.90 3.01
CA ALA A 189 7.56 -16.51 3.79
C ALA A 189 6.26 -16.66 2.97
N ALA A 190 5.89 -15.66 2.20
CA ALA A 190 4.72 -15.72 1.33
C ALA A 190 4.83 -16.83 0.29
N LEU A 191 5.98 -16.95 -0.36
CA LEU A 191 6.27 -17.99 -1.35
C LEU A 191 6.21 -19.39 -0.71
N GLU A 192 6.83 -19.58 0.45
CA GLU A 192 6.80 -20.85 1.18
C GLU A 192 5.37 -21.24 1.63
N LEU A 193 4.57 -20.27 2.08
CA LEU A 193 3.17 -20.49 2.44
C LEU A 193 2.32 -20.85 1.22
N LEU A 194 2.50 -20.17 0.08
CA LEU A 194 1.84 -20.50 -1.18
C LEU A 194 2.20 -21.90 -1.64
N LYS A 195 3.49 -22.26 -1.59
CA LYS A 195 3.94 -23.63 -1.92
C LYS A 195 3.29 -24.68 -1.02
N ALA A 196 3.24 -24.43 0.27
CA ALA A 196 2.59 -25.32 1.22
C ALA A 196 1.06 -25.44 0.97
N ALA A 197 0.44 -24.40 0.39
CA ALA A 197 -0.96 -24.39 -0.06
C ALA A 197 -1.14 -24.99 -1.48
N GLY A 198 -0.09 -25.56 -2.08
CA GLY A 198 -0.15 -26.22 -3.38
C GLY A 198 0.03 -25.31 -4.60
N ILE A 199 0.49 -24.07 -4.40
CA ILE A 199 0.82 -23.13 -5.47
C ILE A 199 2.33 -23.07 -5.68
N ASP A 200 2.78 -23.21 -6.92
CA ASP A 200 4.20 -23.13 -7.31
C ASP A 200 4.40 -21.92 -8.25
N PRO A 201 4.40 -20.68 -7.73
CA PRO A 201 4.38 -19.49 -8.56
C PRO A 201 5.77 -19.19 -9.14
N VAL A 202 5.77 -18.58 -10.32
CA VAL A 202 6.94 -17.98 -10.93
C VAL A 202 7.14 -16.56 -10.41
N VAL A 203 8.40 -16.13 -10.24
CA VAL A 203 8.75 -14.71 -10.00
C VAL A 203 9.34 -14.12 -11.27
N ILE A 204 8.79 -13.01 -11.74
CA ILE A 204 9.33 -12.27 -12.89
C ILE A 204 10.31 -11.22 -12.35
N THR A 205 11.61 -11.44 -12.58
CA THR A 205 12.65 -10.60 -11.97
C THR A 205 12.71 -9.18 -12.53
N ASP A 206 12.17 -8.96 -13.72
CA ASP A 206 12.11 -7.65 -14.38
C ASP A 206 10.82 -6.86 -14.08
N GLU A 207 9.94 -7.37 -13.22
CA GLU A 207 8.76 -6.63 -12.77
C GLU A 207 9.15 -5.31 -12.11
N ARG A 208 8.30 -4.32 -12.24
CA ARG A 208 8.52 -2.95 -11.77
C ARG A 208 7.66 -2.65 -10.53
N CYS A 209 7.89 -1.50 -9.89
CA CYS A 209 6.97 -0.99 -8.89
C CYS A 209 5.53 -0.98 -9.45
N CYS A 210 4.53 -1.30 -8.61
CA CYS A 210 3.12 -1.26 -9.03
C CYS A 210 2.63 0.16 -9.40
N GLY A 211 3.38 1.21 -9.03
CA GLY A 211 3.02 2.59 -9.31
C GLY A 211 2.04 3.22 -8.31
N HIS A 212 1.70 2.53 -7.21
CA HIS A 212 0.74 3.03 -6.21
C HIS A 212 1.02 4.47 -5.77
N ASP A 213 2.26 4.76 -5.36
CA ASP A 213 2.59 6.09 -4.83
C ASP A 213 2.59 7.16 -5.93
N ALA A 214 3.01 6.82 -7.15
CA ALA A 214 2.94 7.73 -8.29
C ALA A 214 1.49 8.11 -8.59
N LEU A 215 0.59 7.14 -8.72
CA LEU A 215 -0.85 7.35 -8.94
C LEU A 215 -1.46 8.28 -7.90
N TRP A 216 -1.29 7.95 -6.61
CA TRP A 216 -1.94 8.67 -5.52
C TRP A 216 -1.27 10.01 -5.17
N SER A 217 -0.04 10.25 -5.63
CA SER A 217 0.62 11.56 -5.60
C SER A 217 0.34 12.42 -6.82
N GLY A 218 -0.30 11.89 -7.85
CA GLY A 218 -0.65 12.62 -9.06
C GLY A 218 0.37 12.54 -10.19
N ASP A 219 1.48 11.80 -10.03
CA ASP A 219 2.48 11.57 -11.10
C ASP A 219 1.94 10.49 -12.06
N MET A 220 0.96 10.90 -12.90
CA MET A 220 0.27 10.01 -13.81
C MET A 220 1.16 9.50 -14.93
N GLU A 221 2.17 10.27 -15.34
CA GLU A 221 3.13 9.84 -16.35
C GLU A 221 4.00 8.68 -15.83
N LEU A 222 4.54 8.82 -14.62
CA LEU A 222 5.32 7.76 -13.98
C LEU A 222 4.47 6.51 -13.73
N PHE A 223 3.23 6.70 -13.25
CA PHE A 223 2.29 5.60 -13.05
C PHE A 223 2.05 4.85 -14.37
N GLY A 224 1.76 5.55 -15.47
CA GLY A 224 1.52 4.96 -16.79
C GLY A 224 2.70 4.11 -17.26
N LYS A 225 3.92 4.65 -17.22
CA LYS A 225 5.16 3.92 -17.61
C LYS A 225 5.35 2.61 -16.80
N LEU A 226 5.17 2.67 -15.48
CA LEU A 226 5.30 1.49 -14.62
C LEU A 226 4.22 0.45 -14.91
N ALA A 227 2.98 0.92 -15.10
CA ALA A 227 1.83 0.06 -15.31
C ALA A 227 1.87 -0.64 -16.67
N GLU A 228 2.17 0.07 -17.73
CA GLU A 228 2.33 -0.48 -19.09
C GLU A 228 3.42 -1.54 -19.10
N ARG A 229 4.58 -1.24 -18.49
CA ARG A 229 5.70 -2.17 -18.44
C ARG A 229 5.36 -3.46 -17.69
N ASN A 230 4.73 -3.38 -16.53
CA ASN A 230 4.28 -4.57 -15.81
C ASN A 230 3.25 -5.37 -16.62
N LEU A 231 2.31 -4.69 -17.27
CA LEU A 231 1.29 -5.36 -18.09
C LEU A 231 1.89 -6.09 -19.28
N GLU A 232 2.89 -5.52 -19.94
CA GLU A 232 3.66 -6.18 -21.02
C GLU A 232 4.34 -7.46 -20.51
N LEU A 233 5.02 -7.38 -19.37
CA LEU A 233 5.67 -8.54 -18.75
C LEU A 233 4.69 -9.65 -18.41
N PHE A 234 3.55 -9.31 -17.80
CA PHE A 234 2.54 -10.29 -17.42
C PHE A 234 1.86 -10.93 -18.62
N LYS A 235 1.62 -10.17 -19.68
CA LYS A 235 1.11 -10.70 -20.96
C LYS A 235 2.13 -11.65 -21.63
N ALA A 236 3.39 -11.24 -21.68
CA ALA A 236 4.47 -12.08 -22.24
C ALA A 236 4.69 -13.36 -21.45
N ALA A 237 4.47 -13.31 -20.13
CA ALA A 237 4.55 -14.49 -19.26
C ALA A 237 3.34 -15.42 -19.39
N GLY A 238 2.22 -14.98 -19.93
CA GLY A 238 0.97 -15.75 -19.99
C GLY A 238 0.26 -15.88 -18.66
N VAL A 239 0.37 -14.84 -17.82
CA VAL A 239 -0.19 -14.82 -16.46
C VAL A 239 -1.70 -15.04 -16.49
N LYS A 240 -2.19 -15.97 -15.66
CA LYS A 240 -3.61 -16.16 -15.35
C LYS A 240 -3.96 -15.71 -13.96
N ARG A 241 -3.05 -15.90 -12.99
CA ARG A 241 -3.22 -15.49 -11.60
C ARG A 241 -1.98 -14.74 -11.12
N LEU A 242 -2.17 -13.52 -10.65
CA LEU A 242 -1.12 -12.68 -10.06
C LEU A 242 -1.30 -12.63 -8.55
N PHE A 243 -0.43 -13.30 -7.80
CA PHE A 243 -0.43 -13.29 -6.34
C PHE A 243 0.32 -12.07 -5.81
N VAL A 244 -0.34 -11.29 -4.94
CA VAL A 244 0.21 -10.05 -4.40
C VAL A 244 0.04 -10.01 -2.88
N SER A 245 1.13 -9.88 -2.15
CA SER A 245 1.11 -9.78 -0.68
C SER A 245 0.95 -8.34 -0.19
N CYS A 246 1.52 -7.38 -0.90
CA CYS A 246 1.43 -5.96 -0.54
C CYS A 246 0.00 -5.44 -0.78
N PRO A 247 -0.69 -4.86 0.24
CA PRO A 247 -2.04 -4.31 0.08
C PRO A 247 -2.12 -3.17 -0.94
N GLU A 248 -1.09 -2.34 -1.04
CA GLU A 248 -1.04 -1.26 -2.02
C GLU A 248 -0.88 -1.80 -3.43
N GLY A 249 0.02 -2.78 -3.63
CA GLY A 249 0.18 -3.47 -4.90
C GLY A 249 -1.09 -4.21 -5.31
N TYR A 250 -1.71 -4.95 -4.40
CA TYR A 250 -2.97 -5.64 -4.66
C TYR A 250 -4.06 -4.68 -5.13
N HIS A 251 -4.32 -3.61 -4.36
CA HIS A 251 -5.33 -2.63 -4.73
C HIS A 251 -5.03 -1.98 -6.09
N THR A 252 -3.77 -1.67 -6.35
CA THR A 252 -3.35 -1.04 -7.60
C THR A 252 -3.59 -1.96 -8.80
N PHE A 253 -3.18 -3.22 -8.74
CA PHE A 253 -3.42 -4.17 -9.82
C PHE A 253 -4.90 -4.55 -9.97
N ALA A 254 -5.61 -4.79 -8.87
CA ALA A 254 -6.99 -5.25 -8.92
C ALA A 254 -7.99 -4.18 -9.35
N HIS A 255 -7.72 -2.90 -9.05
CA HIS A 255 -8.69 -1.82 -9.24
C HIS A 255 -8.18 -0.67 -10.12
N GLU A 256 -6.94 -0.23 -9.91
CA GLU A 256 -6.44 0.96 -10.61
C GLU A 256 -5.96 0.63 -12.05
N TYR A 257 -5.25 -0.49 -12.24
CA TYR A 257 -4.85 -0.90 -13.60
C TYR A 257 -6.06 -1.10 -14.52
N PRO A 258 -7.11 -1.85 -14.13
CA PRO A 258 -8.30 -1.97 -14.97
C PRO A 258 -8.96 -0.63 -15.28
N ALA A 259 -8.99 0.29 -14.32
CA ALA A 259 -9.60 1.61 -14.49
C ALA A 259 -8.83 2.52 -15.47
N HIS A 260 -7.50 2.37 -15.54
CA HIS A 260 -6.62 3.22 -16.36
C HIS A 260 -6.17 2.58 -17.67
N LEU A 261 -6.04 1.25 -17.72
CA LEU A 261 -5.48 0.52 -18.88
C LEU A 261 -6.50 -0.41 -19.55
N GLY A 262 -7.70 -0.55 -18.99
CA GLY A 262 -8.69 -1.53 -19.46
C GLY A 262 -8.47 -2.93 -18.89
N GLY A 263 -9.07 -3.94 -19.50
CA GLY A 263 -9.04 -5.31 -18.98
C GLY A 263 -7.62 -5.89 -18.88
N MET A 264 -7.31 -6.52 -17.75
CA MET A 264 -5.99 -7.10 -17.46
C MET A 264 -5.77 -8.47 -18.13
N GLY A 265 -6.85 -9.24 -18.35
CA GLY A 265 -6.79 -10.59 -18.90
C GLY A 265 -6.33 -11.68 -17.92
N PHE A 266 -6.10 -11.34 -16.65
CA PHE A 266 -5.72 -12.24 -15.56
C PHE A 266 -6.36 -11.82 -14.22
N GLU A 267 -6.42 -12.76 -13.30
CA GLU A 267 -6.94 -12.54 -11.94
C GLU A 267 -5.83 -12.01 -11.03
N VAL A 268 -6.15 -11.03 -10.17
CA VAL A 268 -5.24 -10.53 -9.13
C VAL A 268 -5.70 -11.06 -7.78
N ILE A 269 -4.83 -11.77 -7.09
CA ILE A 269 -5.15 -12.50 -5.86
C ILE A 269 -4.37 -11.91 -4.69
N ASN A 270 -5.07 -11.53 -3.62
CA ASN A 270 -4.42 -11.19 -2.37
C ASN A 270 -3.90 -12.44 -1.68
N THR A 271 -2.59 -12.51 -1.41
CA THR A 271 -1.96 -13.70 -0.82
C THR A 271 -2.54 -14.07 0.56
N VAL A 272 -2.84 -13.08 1.42
CA VAL A 272 -3.43 -13.34 2.76
C VAL A 272 -4.84 -13.90 2.63
N GLN A 273 -5.64 -13.35 1.70
CA GLN A 273 -6.99 -13.83 1.42
C GLN A 273 -6.95 -15.27 0.90
N TYR A 274 -6.12 -15.54 -0.09
CA TYR A 274 -5.95 -16.89 -0.65
C TYR A 274 -5.60 -17.92 0.41
N LEU A 275 -4.63 -17.60 1.27
CA LEU A 275 -4.20 -18.51 2.35
C LEU A 275 -5.28 -18.71 3.42
N ALA A 276 -6.15 -17.74 3.67
CA ALA A 276 -7.26 -17.88 4.60
C ALA A 276 -8.37 -18.79 4.07
N GLU A 277 -8.52 -18.86 2.76
CA GLU A 277 -9.45 -19.74 2.05
C GLU A 277 -8.85 -21.13 1.81
N ASN A 278 -7.52 -21.18 1.63
CA ASN A 278 -6.75 -22.40 1.34
C ASN A 278 -5.59 -22.54 2.35
N PRO A 279 -5.87 -22.76 3.63
CA PRO A 279 -4.82 -22.79 4.64
C PRO A 279 -3.85 -23.95 4.38
N PRO A 280 -2.53 -23.68 4.48
CA PRO A 280 -1.54 -24.73 4.30
C PRO A 280 -1.74 -25.89 5.27
N PRO A 281 -1.53 -27.14 4.84
CA PRO A 281 -1.56 -28.28 5.75
C PRO A 281 -0.57 -28.09 6.90
N GLY A 282 -1.01 -28.22 8.14
CA GLY A 282 -0.20 -27.99 9.35
C GLY A 282 -0.55 -26.73 10.14
N PHE A 283 -1.35 -25.80 9.58
CA PHE A 283 -1.95 -24.70 10.33
C PHE A 283 -3.19 -25.13 11.12
N THR A 284 -3.89 -26.17 10.66
CA THR A 284 -5.09 -26.69 11.34
C THR A 284 -4.72 -27.58 12.54
N LEU A 285 -5.51 -27.47 13.61
CA LEU A 285 -5.39 -28.28 14.84
C LEU A 285 -5.47 -29.81 14.60
N GLU A 286 -5.85 -30.26 13.40
CA GLU A 286 -6.12 -31.65 13.03
C GLU A 286 -5.20 -32.21 11.92
N GLY A 287 -3.99 -31.75 11.73
CA GLY A 287 -3.22 -32.26 10.60
C GLY A 287 -1.71 -32.33 10.80
N THR A 288 -1.19 -33.53 11.05
CA THR A 288 0.24 -33.85 10.86
C THR A 288 0.57 -33.97 9.38
N ALA A 289 0.67 -32.85 8.65
CA ALA A 289 1.18 -32.86 7.31
C ALA A 289 2.71 -32.70 7.29
N LYS A 290 3.38 -33.44 6.42
CA LYS A 290 4.82 -33.35 6.19
C LYS A 290 5.16 -32.00 5.56
N ALA A 291 5.52 -31.02 6.39
CA ALA A 291 6.11 -29.77 5.92
C ALA A 291 7.43 -30.06 5.22
N GLY A 292 7.69 -29.37 4.12
CA GLY A 292 8.98 -29.41 3.44
C GLY A 292 10.12 -29.17 4.43
N THR A 293 11.21 -29.89 4.26
CA THR A 293 12.35 -29.93 5.20
C THR A 293 13.15 -28.66 5.11
N LEU A 294 12.92 -27.72 6.05
CA LEU A 294 13.90 -26.66 6.32
C LEU A 294 15.24 -27.28 6.76
N SER A 295 16.35 -26.74 6.28
CA SER A 295 17.67 -27.11 6.76
C SER A 295 17.83 -26.77 8.26
N ARG A 296 18.77 -27.42 8.94
CA ARG A 296 19.05 -27.16 10.37
C ARG A 296 19.45 -25.70 10.62
N ALA A 297 20.19 -25.08 9.69
CA ALA A 297 20.63 -23.69 9.78
C ALA A 297 19.46 -22.72 9.67
N GLU A 298 18.53 -22.94 8.75
CA GLU A 298 17.30 -22.14 8.63
C GLU A 298 16.43 -22.23 9.88
N ARG A 299 16.32 -23.43 10.47
CA ARG A 299 15.61 -23.61 11.75
C ARG A 299 16.26 -22.89 12.93
N GLU A 300 17.58 -22.85 12.99
CA GLU A 300 18.31 -22.14 14.04
C GLU A 300 18.20 -20.62 13.90
N THR A 301 18.23 -20.11 12.68
CA THR A 301 18.02 -18.67 12.39
C THR A 301 16.60 -18.25 12.78
N LEU A 302 15.59 -19.02 12.36
CA LEU A 302 14.19 -18.76 12.71
C LEU A 302 13.93 -18.81 14.24
N LYS A 303 14.64 -19.68 14.97
CA LYS A 303 14.54 -19.75 16.45
C LYS A 303 15.12 -18.52 17.13
N LYS A 304 16.21 -17.95 16.64
CA LYS A 304 16.81 -16.74 17.20
C LYS A 304 15.94 -15.50 17.01
N GLU A 305 15.09 -15.52 15.98
CA GLU A 305 14.20 -14.42 15.61
C GLU A 305 12.78 -14.54 16.19
N ASP A 306 12.48 -15.58 17.00
CA ASP A 306 11.16 -15.73 17.60
C ASP A 306 10.94 -14.73 18.73
N HIS A 307 10.27 -13.64 18.36
CA HIS A 307 9.99 -12.53 19.27
C HIS A 307 8.74 -12.71 20.12
N CYS A 308 8.04 -13.85 19.98
CA CYS A 308 6.79 -14.10 20.67
C CYS A 308 6.77 -15.53 21.25
N PRO A 309 7.22 -15.72 22.51
CA PRO A 309 7.17 -17.04 23.17
C PRO A 309 5.70 -17.51 23.32
N GLU A 310 5.49 -18.82 23.39
CA GLU A 310 4.16 -19.38 23.64
C GLU A 310 3.77 -19.31 25.14
N PRO A 311 2.53 -18.89 25.46
CA PRO A 311 1.48 -18.40 24.57
C PRO A 311 1.80 -17.02 24.01
N CYS A 312 1.57 -16.85 22.71
CA CYS A 312 1.93 -15.63 21.98
C CYS A 312 0.69 -14.74 21.82
N GLU A 313 0.68 -13.58 22.46
CA GLU A 313 -0.36 -12.58 22.28
C GLU A 313 0.05 -11.57 21.23
N VAL A 314 -0.78 -11.42 20.21
CA VAL A 314 -0.57 -10.49 19.10
C VAL A 314 -1.74 -9.53 18.95
N THR A 315 -1.48 -8.34 18.40
CA THR A 315 -2.52 -7.46 17.91
C THR A 315 -2.37 -7.26 16.41
N TYR A 316 -3.44 -6.82 15.71
CA TYR A 316 -3.41 -6.68 14.27
C TYR A 316 -3.81 -5.27 13.84
N HIS A 317 -2.96 -4.64 13.01
CA HIS A 317 -3.24 -3.36 12.38
C HIS A 317 -3.82 -3.56 10.98
N ASP A 318 -5.08 -3.18 10.80
CA ASP A 318 -5.77 -3.19 9.51
C ASP A 318 -5.25 -2.05 8.64
N SER A 319 -4.36 -2.37 7.69
CA SER A 319 -3.87 -1.39 6.74
C SER A 319 -4.99 -0.89 5.82
N CYS A 320 -4.97 0.42 5.51
CA CYS A 320 -6.08 1.05 4.80
C CYS A 320 -6.36 0.42 3.43
N ARG A 321 -5.33 0.04 2.66
CA ARG A 321 -5.49 -0.53 1.32
C ARG A 321 -6.04 -1.96 1.35
N MET A 322 -5.74 -2.74 2.39
CA MET A 322 -6.30 -4.07 2.56
C MET A 322 -7.73 -4.03 3.08
N GLY A 323 -7.98 -3.23 4.14
CA GLY A 323 -9.28 -3.10 4.75
C GLY A 323 -10.23 -2.22 3.93
N ARG A 324 -10.18 -0.90 4.12
CA ARG A 324 -11.16 0.04 3.56
C ARG A 324 -11.24 0.08 2.04
N PHE A 325 -10.16 -0.21 1.35
CA PHE A 325 -10.16 -0.23 -0.12
C PHE A 325 -10.48 -1.60 -0.73
N SER A 326 -10.16 -2.70 -0.04
CA SER A 326 -10.31 -4.05 -0.58
C SER A 326 -11.24 -4.94 0.24
N ASN A 327 -11.79 -4.41 1.35
CA ASN A 327 -12.71 -5.11 2.25
C ASN A 327 -12.18 -6.45 2.81
N ILE A 328 -10.85 -6.58 2.96
CA ILE A 328 -10.19 -7.76 3.52
C ILE A 328 -9.90 -7.49 4.99
N TYR A 329 -10.76 -7.97 5.89
CA TYR A 329 -10.68 -7.76 7.33
C TYR A 329 -10.63 -9.06 8.14
N ASP A 330 -11.40 -10.05 7.74
CA ASP A 330 -11.56 -11.28 8.50
C ASP A 330 -10.50 -12.34 8.16
N GLU A 331 -9.93 -12.28 6.98
CA GLU A 331 -8.96 -13.24 6.49
C GLU A 331 -7.68 -13.28 7.35
N PRO A 332 -7.06 -12.14 7.73
CA PRO A 332 -5.94 -12.16 8.68
C PRO A 332 -6.32 -12.80 10.03
N ARG A 333 -7.53 -12.54 10.50
CA ARG A 333 -8.05 -13.05 11.77
C ARG A 333 -8.30 -14.54 11.72
N LYS A 334 -8.85 -15.05 10.61
CA LYS A 334 -9.02 -16.50 10.37
C LYS A 334 -7.68 -17.22 10.43
N LEU A 335 -6.66 -16.69 9.76
CA LEU A 335 -5.30 -17.26 9.78
C LEU A 335 -4.71 -17.27 11.19
N LEU A 336 -4.84 -16.19 11.94
CA LEU A 336 -4.35 -16.11 13.33
C LEU A 336 -5.10 -17.07 14.25
N ALA A 337 -6.41 -17.23 14.06
CA ALA A 337 -7.24 -18.11 14.88
C ALA A 337 -6.90 -19.60 14.71
N ILE A 338 -6.44 -20.02 13.53
CA ILE A 338 -6.00 -21.39 13.27
C ILE A 338 -4.53 -21.64 13.61
N THR A 339 -3.77 -20.58 13.92
CA THR A 339 -2.35 -20.70 14.26
C THR A 339 -2.18 -21.09 15.71
N ARG A 340 -1.52 -22.23 15.95
CA ARG A 340 -1.34 -22.78 17.30
C ARG A 340 -0.56 -21.83 18.21
N GLY A 341 -1.02 -21.72 19.45
CA GLY A 341 -0.34 -20.92 20.50
C GLY A 341 -0.45 -19.42 20.33
N VAL A 342 -1.25 -18.94 19.38
CA VAL A 342 -1.47 -17.52 19.08
C VAL A 342 -2.82 -17.06 19.59
N THR A 343 -2.84 -15.91 20.26
CA THR A 343 -4.07 -15.24 20.71
C THR A 343 -4.10 -13.83 20.16
N LEU A 344 -5.13 -13.50 19.40
CA LEU A 344 -5.35 -12.15 18.90
C LEU A 344 -6.03 -11.28 19.99
N LYS A 345 -5.42 -10.15 20.28
CA LYS A 345 -5.96 -9.07 21.12
C LYS A 345 -6.29 -7.89 20.22
N GLU A 346 -7.55 -7.66 19.95
CA GLU A 346 -7.97 -6.56 19.05
C GLU A 346 -7.70 -5.19 19.70
N MET A 347 -7.24 -4.24 18.87
CA MET A 347 -7.23 -2.84 19.25
C MET A 347 -8.66 -2.30 19.31
N GLU A 348 -8.90 -1.25 20.09
CA GLU A 348 -10.21 -0.58 20.19
C GLU A 348 -10.69 -0.12 18.79
N PHE A 349 -9.79 0.47 18.00
CA PHE A 349 -10.09 0.86 16.62
C PHE A 349 -9.46 -0.12 15.65
N ASN A 350 -10.29 -1.04 15.15
CA ASN A 350 -9.90 -2.09 14.22
C ASN A 350 -10.82 -2.09 12.98
N ARG A 351 -10.54 -2.94 12.00
CA ARG A 351 -11.27 -3.06 10.73
C ARG A 351 -11.45 -1.71 10.04
N GLY A 352 -12.65 -1.36 9.60
CA GLY A 352 -12.96 -0.09 8.95
C GLY A 352 -12.66 1.14 9.80
N GLN A 353 -12.58 0.98 11.14
CA GLN A 353 -12.30 2.06 12.08
C GLN A 353 -10.80 2.25 12.39
N ALA A 354 -9.95 1.33 11.92
CA ALA A 354 -8.53 1.37 12.20
C ALA A 354 -7.88 2.72 11.83
N SER A 355 -7.03 3.23 12.73
CA SER A 355 -6.25 4.43 12.47
C SER A 355 -5.26 4.19 11.31
N CYS A 356 -4.88 5.26 10.60
CA CYS A 356 -3.85 5.16 9.57
C CYS A 356 -2.46 5.20 10.19
N CYS A 357 -1.53 4.43 9.63
CA CYS A 357 -0.12 4.44 10.05
C CYS A 357 0.62 5.76 9.72
N GLY A 358 0.02 6.67 8.95
CA GLY A 358 0.56 7.99 8.66
C GLY A 358 1.62 8.04 7.56
N SER A 359 1.79 6.97 6.75
CA SER A 359 2.87 6.92 5.74
C SER A 359 2.79 7.95 4.62
N ASN A 360 1.59 8.42 4.30
CA ASN A 360 1.33 9.48 3.32
C ASN A 360 2.18 9.45 2.03
N LEU A 361 2.31 8.29 1.39
CA LEU A 361 3.02 8.16 0.10
C LEU A 361 4.48 8.66 0.15
N TRP A 362 5.12 8.62 1.32
CA TRP A 362 6.46 9.20 1.56
C TRP A 362 6.52 10.72 1.33
N ILE A 363 5.37 11.38 1.43
CA ILE A 363 5.24 12.83 1.34
C ILE A 363 5.33 13.42 2.74
N ASN A 364 5.43 14.00 3.49
CA ASN A 364 5.47 14.51 4.85
C ASN A 364 5.98 13.47 5.88
N CYS A 365 7.13 13.73 6.43
CA CYS A 365 7.66 13.04 7.60
C CYS A 365 7.97 14.09 8.68
N ASP A 366 6.92 14.59 9.33
CA ASP A 366 6.96 15.68 10.29
C ASP A 366 6.46 15.25 11.68
N SER A 367 6.40 16.19 12.61
CA SER A 367 5.90 15.95 13.97
C SER A 367 4.46 15.43 14.00
N LEU A 368 3.63 15.82 13.04
CA LEU A 368 2.26 15.37 12.92
C LEU A 368 2.18 13.89 12.52
N SER A 369 2.98 13.49 11.54
CA SER A 369 3.12 12.08 11.12
C SER A 369 3.62 11.23 12.30
N LYS A 370 4.61 11.71 13.05
CA LYS A 370 5.11 11.02 14.24
C LYS A 370 4.05 10.89 15.33
N LYS A 371 3.26 11.92 15.57
CA LYS A 371 2.16 11.86 16.53
C LYS A 371 1.15 10.78 16.17
N MET A 372 0.71 10.70 14.91
CA MET A 372 -0.21 9.66 14.44
C MET A 372 0.38 8.24 14.62
N GLN A 373 1.67 8.06 14.31
CA GLN A 373 2.37 6.78 14.51
C GLN A 373 2.38 6.39 15.99
N MET A 374 2.71 7.33 16.88
CA MET A 374 2.76 7.10 18.33
C MET A 374 1.38 6.82 18.94
N GLU A 375 0.32 7.47 18.45
CA GLU A 375 -1.07 7.17 18.85
C GLU A 375 -1.45 5.72 18.49
N LEU A 376 -1.13 5.28 17.27
CA LEU A 376 -1.39 3.90 16.84
C LEU A 376 -0.58 2.88 17.66
N ILE A 377 0.70 3.16 17.95
CA ILE A 377 1.55 2.33 18.83
C ILE A 377 0.94 2.30 20.23
N GLY A 378 0.45 3.43 20.76
CA GLY A 378 -0.22 3.51 22.04
C GLY A 378 -1.48 2.65 22.11
N ASP A 379 -2.27 2.61 21.04
CA ASP A 379 -3.47 1.74 20.95
C ASP A 379 -3.10 0.26 20.92
N ALA A 380 -2.02 -0.10 20.22
CA ALA A 380 -1.48 -1.46 20.26
C ALA A 380 -0.99 -1.86 21.66
N HIS A 381 -0.32 -0.96 22.38
CA HIS A 381 0.12 -1.21 23.77
C HIS A 381 -1.03 -1.48 24.74
N LYS A 382 -2.15 -0.80 24.58
CA LYS A 382 -3.34 -1.02 25.43
C LYS A 382 -3.88 -2.44 25.36
N THR A 383 -3.57 -3.18 24.30
CA THR A 383 -3.98 -4.57 24.14
C THR A 383 -3.18 -5.54 25.02
N GLY A 384 -2.01 -5.14 25.50
CA GLY A 384 -1.05 -5.99 26.21
C GLY A 384 -0.26 -6.93 25.29
N ALA A 385 -0.50 -6.93 23.98
CA ALA A 385 0.21 -7.79 23.03
C ALA A 385 1.69 -7.42 22.89
N GLY A 386 2.56 -8.40 22.76
CA GLY A 386 3.99 -8.18 22.52
C GLY A 386 4.36 -7.89 21.08
N VAL A 387 3.46 -8.24 20.13
CA VAL A 387 3.70 -8.06 18.70
C VAL A 387 2.48 -7.44 18.02
N MET A 388 2.69 -6.37 17.27
CA MET A 388 1.70 -5.80 16.36
C MET A 388 1.96 -6.29 14.95
N LEU A 389 1.01 -7.03 14.39
CA LEU A 389 1.06 -7.57 13.04
C LEU A 389 0.35 -6.65 12.05
N THR A 390 0.82 -6.64 10.82
CA THR A 390 0.14 -6.00 9.69
C THR A 390 0.51 -6.72 8.39
N ALA A 391 -0.29 -6.57 7.34
CA ALA A 391 0.04 -7.09 6.00
C ALA A 391 0.84 -6.09 5.15
N CYS A 392 1.02 -4.85 5.61
CA CYS A 392 1.62 -3.77 4.82
C CYS A 392 3.03 -3.44 5.31
N ASP A 393 4.04 -3.72 4.50
CA ASP A 393 5.43 -3.43 4.85
C ASP A 393 5.72 -1.93 4.96
N LYS A 394 5.03 -1.08 4.20
CA LYS A 394 5.13 0.38 4.37
C LYS A 394 4.64 0.81 5.76
N CYS A 395 3.54 0.24 6.25
CA CYS A 395 3.08 0.47 7.62
C CYS A 395 4.14 0.02 8.64
N ARG A 396 4.76 -1.15 8.43
CA ARG A 396 5.85 -1.64 9.31
C ARG A 396 7.03 -0.68 9.36
N ILE A 397 7.51 -0.21 8.21
CA ILE A 397 8.63 0.74 8.13
C ILE A 397 8.31 2.00 8.94
N HIS A 398 7.13 2.57 8.77
CA HIS A 398 6.72 3.78 9.49
C HIS A 398 6.61 3.57 10.99
N LEU A 399 6.01 2.47 11.42
CA LEU A 399 5.86 2.13 12.84
C LEU A 399 7.21 1.79 13.47
N ALA A 400 8.08 1.03 12.79
CA ALA A 400 9.42 0.74 13.25
C ALA A 400 10.27 2.01 13.40
N CYS A 401 10.19 2.93 12.44
CA CYS A 401 10.85 4.24 12.53
C CYS A 401 10.43 5.00 13.81
N ALA A 402 9.14 4.99 14.15
CA ALA A 402 8.64 5.66 15.36
C ALA A 402 9.09 4.93 16.64
N LEU A 403 9.11 3.61 16.66
CA LEU A 403 9.58 2.80 17.78
C LEU A 403 11.07 3.01 18.05
N LEU A 404 11.90 3.06 17.01
CA LEU A 404 13.35 3.29 17.13
C LEU A 404 13.67 4.70 17.66
N GLN A 405 12.94 5.72 17.20
CA GLN A 405 13.16 7.10 17.65
C GLN A 405 12.71 7.35 19.09
N ASN A 406 11.75 6.59 19.58
CA ASN A 406 11.13 6.76 20.89
C ASN A 406 11.32 5.53 21.79
N GLY A 407 12.51 4.97 21.84
CA GLY A 407 12.85 3.68 22.48
C GLY A 407 12.30 3.44 23.90
N HIS A 408 11.98 4.51 24.64
CA HIS A 408 11.35 4.41 25.97
C HIS A 408 9.83 4.13 25.92
N VAL A 409 9.19 4.31 24.77
CA VAL A 409 7.73 4.11 24.60
C VAL A 409 7.41 2.73 24.02
N SER A 410 8.42 2.02 23.53
CA SER A 410 8.21 0.71 22.89
C SER A 410 7.77 -0.37 23.88
N ASN A 411 8.10 -0.27 25.19
CA ASN A 411 7.81 -1.28 26.21
C ASN A 411 7.91 -2.73 25.71
N GLY A 412 8.82 -2.98 24.76
CA GLY A 412 9.00 -4.29 24.14
C GLY A 412 8.05 -4.63 22.99
N LEU A 413 7.11 -3.75 22.58
CA LEU A 413 6.25 -3.99 21.42
C LEU A 413 7.10 -4.05 20.14
N LYS A 414 6.92 -5.11 19.37
CA LYS A 414 7.55 -5.30 18.08
C LYS A 414 6.52 -5.25 16.96
N THR A 415 6.97 -4.96 15.75
CA THR A 415 6.11 -5.03 14.56
C THR A 415 6.56 -6.17 13.66
N ASP A 416 5.61 -6.89 13.07
CA ASP A 416 5.94 -7.90 12.06
C ASP A 416 4.89 -7.96 10.94
N ASN A 417 5.27 -8.56 9.79
CA ASN A 417 4.32 -8.88 8.73
C ASN A 417 3.61 -10.18 9.07
N ILE A 418 2.29 -10.22 8.86
CA ILE A 418 1.48 -11.38 9.17
C ILE A 418 1.98 -12.66 8.45
N LEU A 419 2.38 -12.57 7.18
CA LEU A 419 2.86 -13.74 6.42
C LEU A 419 4.17 -14.28 7.00
N ARG A 420 5.11 -13.40 7.34
CA ARG A 420 6.37 -13.78 7.98
C ARG A 420 6.13 -14.39 9.37
N PHE A 421 5.22 -13.82 10.13
CA PHE A 421 4.80 -14.35 11.43
C PHE A 421 4.17 -15.75 11.31
N LEU A 422 3.21 -15.91 10.39
CA LEU A 422 2.54 -17.19 10.15
C LEU A 422 3.51 -18.27 9.71
N TYR A 423 4.43 -17.97 8.79
CA TYR A 423 5.45 -18.92 8.35
C TYR A 423 6.31 -19.42 9.51
N ARG A 424 6.77 -18.53 10.39
CA ARG A 424 7.55 -18.91 11.57
C ARG A 424 6.77 -19.76 12.57
N LYS A 425 5.48 -19.49 12.75
CA LYS A 425 4.62 -20.21 13.70
C LYS A 425 4.06 -21.52 13.13
N GLY A 426 3.64 -21.52 11.86
CA GLY A 426 2.92 -22.64 11.25
C GLY A 426 3.81 -23.74 10.65
N VAL A 427 5.03 -23.40 10.20
CA VAL A 427 5.95 -24.36 9.58
C VAL A 427 6.84 -25.08 10.62
N ARG A 428 6.81 -24.65 11.87
CA ARG A 428 7.52 -25.34 12.95
C ARG A 428 6.80 -26.65 13.30
N LYS A 429 7.40 -27.77 12.92
CA LYS A 429 7.18 -29.04 13.63
C LYS A 429 8.02 -29.07 14.90
N PRO A 430 7.48 -29.68 15.98
CA PRO A 430 8.21 -29.89 17.23
C PRO A 430 9.52 -30.63 17.04
#